data_1cbb6a6e9ff077af0cccbbbba8c1d310
#
_entry.id   1cbb6a6e9ff077af0cccbbbba8c1d310
#
_cell.length_a   1.000
_cell.length_b   1.000
_cell.length_c   1.000
_cell.angle_alpha   90.00
_cell.angle_beta   90.00
_cell.angle_gamma   90.00
#
_symmetry.space_group_name_H-M   'P 1'
#
loop_
_entity.id
_entity.type
_entity.pdbx_description
1 polymer ?
#
loop_
_entity_poly.entity_id
_entity_poly.type
_entity_poly.pdbx_seq_one_letter_code
_entity_poly.pdbx_strand_id
1 'polypeptide(L)'
;MEAVTLTNISKRYGSVEALRGVSLSVAPGELFGIIGPDGAGKTSLFRILTTLLLADGGSASVCGLDVVKDYKAIRRRVGYMPGRFSLYPDLTVEENLNFFATVFHTTIEENYDLVRDIYRQIEPFRKRRAGALSGGMKQKLALSCALIHKPDVLFLDEPTTGVDP
;
A
#
# COMPACT_ATOMS: atom_id res chain seq x y z
N MET A 1 20.97 -4.47 5.56
CA MET A 1 20.28 -4.36 4.24
C MET A 1 19.09 -3.44 4.45
N GLU A 2 18.94 -2.39 3.63
CA GLU A 2 17.85 -1.44 3.74
C GLU A 2 16.51 -2.07 3.35
N ALA A 3 15.42 -1.61 3.97
CA ALA A 3 14.07 -2.03 3.60
C ALA A 3 13.65 -1.44 2.24
N VAL A 4 14.03 -0.18 2.00
CA VAL A 4 13.80 0.50 0.73
C VAL A 4 15.04 1.29 0.35
N THR A 5 15.41 1.25 -0.93
CA THR A 5 16.49 2.09 -1.48
C THR A 5 16.05 2.67 -2.82
N LEU A 6 16.27 3.96 -2.99
CA LEU A 6 16.07 4.69 -4.25
C LEU A 6 17.37 5.39 -4.63
N THR A 7 17.75 5.31 -5.89
CA THR A 7 18.93 5.97 -6.43
C THR A 7 18.56 6.71 -7.72
N ASN A 8 18.56 8.04 -7.67
CA ASN A 8 18.30 8.93 -8.80
C ASN A 8 17.01 8.63 -9.58
N ILE A 9 15.93 8.24 -8.87
CA ILE A 9 14.65 7.92 -9.51
C ILE A 9 14.06 9.16 -10.17
N SER A 10 13.75 9.02 -11.45
CA SER A 10 13.06 10.04 -12.23
C SER A 10 11.82 9.50 -12.90
N LYS A 11 10.78 10.36 -13.02
CA LYS A 11 9.52 10.05 -13.69
C LYS A 11 8.92 11.28 -14.33
N ARG A 12 8.53 11.17 -15.60
CA ARG A 12 7.85 12.21 -16.36
C ARG A 12 6.48 11.74 -16.86
N TYR A 13 5.56 12.67 -16.95
CA TYR A 13 4.26 12.51 -17.60
C TYR A 13 4.11 13.64 -18.63
N GLY A 14 4.39 13.33 -19.89
CA GLY A 14 4.46 14.36 -20.93
C GLY A 14 5.52 15.42 -20.60
N SER A 15 5.10 16.67 -20.45
CA SER A 15 5.99 17.79 -20.07
C SER A 15 6.23 17.91 -18.56
N VAL A 16 5.47 17.20 -17.74
CA VAL A 16 5.56 17.30 -16.28
C VAL A 16 6.57 16.30 -15.75
N GLU A 17 7.59 16.79 -15.05
CA GLU A 17 8.58 15.98 -14.35
C GLU A 17 8.13 15.77 -12.90
N ALA A 18 7.51 14.61 -12.65
CA ALA A 18 6.93 14.27 -11.34
C ALA A 18 8.00 13.89 -10.30
N LEU A 19 9.08 13.22 -10.74
CA LEU A 19 10.22 12.86 -9.89
C LEU A 19 11.51 13.27 -10.57
N ARG A 20 12.40 13.95 -9.83
CA ARG A 20 13.62 14.58 -10.36
C ARG A 20 14.85 14.05 -9.64
N GLY A 21 15.25 12.81 -9.94
CA GLY A 21 16.46 12.24 -9.37
C GLY A 21 16.35 11.99 -7.85
N VAL A 22 15.23 11.43 -7.40
CA VAL A 22 14.99 11.16 -5.98
C VAL A 22 15.87 10.01 -5.49
N SER A 23 16.64 10.26 -4.42
CA SER A 23 17.45 9.25 -3.75
C SER A 23 17.14 9.27 -2.25
N LEU A 24 16.88 8.11 -1.68
CA LEU A 24 16.68 7.92 -0.24
C LEU A 24 16.88 6.45 0.13
N SER A 25 17.05 6.19 1.41
CA SER A 25 17.00 4.84 1.98
C SER A 25 16.15 4.82 3.25
N VAL A 26 15.53 3.68 3.52
CA VAL A 26 14.71 3.43 4.72
C VAL A 26 15.21 2.14 5.37
N ALA A 27 15.52 2.21 6.64
CA ALA A 27 15.99 1.05 7.40
C ALA A 27 14.84 0.08 7.75
N PRO A 28 15.12 -1.21 8.01
CA PRO A 28 14.11 -2.13 8.52
C PRO A 28 13.55 -1.65 9.87
N GLY A 29 12.22 -1.74 10.02
CA GLY A 29 11.50 -1.32 11.22
C GLY A 29 11.36 0.20 11.39
N GLU A 30 11.80 0.99 10.42
CA GLU A 30 11.67 2.44 10.43
C GLU A 30 10.26 2.87 10.00
N LEU A 31 9.69 3.84 10.72
CA LEU A 31 8.51 4.59 10.29
C LEU A 31 8.98 5.84 9.53
N PHE A 32 8.86 5.81 8.21
CA PHE A 32 9.33 6.86 7.32
C PHE A 32 8.16 7.62 6.68
N GLY A 33 8.16 8.94 6.77
CA GLY A 33 7.12 9.82 6.21
C GLY A 33 7.61 10.61 5.01
N ILE A 34 6.82 10.62 3.92
CA ILE A 34 7.04 11.48 2.75
C ILE A 34 6.01 12.60 2.78
N ILE A 35 6.46 13.83 2.93
CA ILE A 35 5.62 15.02 3.03
C ILE A 35 5.84 15.88 1.79
N GLY A 36 4.77 16.46 1.29
CA GLY A 36 4.82 17.38 0.15
C GLY A 36 3.41 17.73 -0.34
N PRO A 37 3.28 18.79 -1.14
CA PRO A 37 1.99 19.22 -1.68
C PRO A 37 1.39 18.18 -2.62
N ASP A 38 0.11 18.37 -2.97
CA ASP A 38 -0.53 17.57 -4.01
C ASP A 38 0.18 17.75 -5.34
N GLY A 39 0.35 16.65 -6.07
CA GLY A 39 1.11 16.65 -7.31
C GLY A 39 2.65 16.59 -7.16
N ALA A 40 3.18 16.52 -5.94
CA ALA A 40 4.64 16.43 -5.70
C ALA A 40 5.28 15.09 -6.11
N GLY A 41 4.51 14.14 -6.65
CA GLY A 41 5.01 12.84 -7.10
C GLY A 41 5.01 11.73 -6.04
N LYS A 42 4.46 11.95 -4.84
CA LYS A 42 4.38 10.96 -3.75
C LYS A 42 3.77 9.64 -4.20
N THR A 43 2.59 9.69 -4.81
CA THR A 43 1.89 8.51 -5.35
C THR A 43 2.69 7.82 -6.45
N SER A 44 3.36 8.58 -7.32
CA SER A 44 4.23 8.01 -8.37
C SER A 44 5.39 7.24 -7.76
N LEU A 45 5.97 7.75 -6.69
CA LEU A 45 7.06 7.09 -5.97
C LEU A 45 6.59 5.77 -5.33
N PHE A 46 5.46 5.78 -4.61
CA PHE A 46 4.87 4.56 -4.04
C PHE A 46 4.53 3.52 -5.12
N ARG A 47 3.99 3.97 -6.28
CA ARG A 47 3.67 3.05 -7.39
C ARG A 47 4.92 2.44 -8.02
N ILE A 48 6.06 3.13 -8.04
CA ILE A 48 7.34 2.56 -8.48
C ILE A 48 7.81 1.52 -7.48
N LEU A 49 7.81 1.83 -6.18
CA LEU A 49 8.24 0.92 -5.12
C LEU A 49 7.35 -0.33 -5.01
N THR A 50 6.05 -0.19 -5.27
CA THR A 50 5.09 -1.31 -5.30
C THR A 50 5.01 -2.00 -6.65
N THR A 51 5.90 -1.67 -7.58
CA THR A 51 6.01 -2.29 -8.92
C THR A 51 4.81 -2.06 -9.85
N LEU A 52 3.99 -1.04 -9.58
CA LEU A 52 2.82 -0.68 -10.39
C LEU A 52 3.15 0.34 -11.48
N LEU A 53 4.34 0.94 -11.43
CA LEU A 53 4.80 1.96 -12.36
C LEU A 53 6.30 1.77 -12.60
N LEU A 54 6.74 1.96 -13.85
CA LEU A 54 8.17 1.99 -14.19
C LEU A 54 8.71 3.41 -14.05
N ALA A 55 9.88 3.55 -13.44
CA ALA A 55 10.66 4.77 -13.48
C ALA A 55 11.21 5.00 -14.89
N ASP A 56 11.48 6.26 -15.24
CA ASP A 56 12.13 6.61 -16.52
C ASP A 56 13.66 6.62 -16.37
N GLY A 57 14.16 6.74 -15.14
CA GLY A 57 15.59 6.67 -14.83
C GLY A 57 15.83 6.34 -13.36
N GLY A 58 17.07 5.95 -13.05
CA GLY A 58 17.48 5.52 -11.73
C GLY A 58 17.20 4.05 -11.44
N SER A 59 17.39 3.65 -10.20
CA SER A 59 17.12 2.29 -9.71
C SER A 59 16.46 2.32 -8.34
N ALA A 60 15.64 1.31 -8.06
CA ALA A 60 15.01 1.15 -6.75
C ALA A 60 14.99 -0.31 -6.33
N SER A 61 15.07 -0.54 -5.02
CA SER A 61 14.92 -1.88 -4.44
C SER A 61 14.04 -1.84 -3.19
N VAL A 62 13.33 -2.93 -2.95
CA VAL A 62 12.53 -3.19 -1.76
C VAL A 62 12.95 -4.53 -1.17
N CYS A 63 13.33 -4.55 0.10
CA CYS A 63 13.89 -5.73 0.78
C CYS A 63 15.07 -6.35 0.01
N GLY A 64 15.91 -5.52 -0.61
CA GLY A 64 17.04 -5.95 -1.44
C GLY A 64 16.68 -6.48 -2.83
N LEU A 65 15.41 -6.48 -3.21
CA LEU A 65 14.88 -6.94 -4.50
C LEU A 65 14.70 -5.76 -5.47
N ASP A 66 15.14 -5.91 -6.71
CA ASP A 66 15.01 -4.88 -7.76
C ASP A 66 13.54 -4.73 -8.19
N VAL A 67 13.01 -3.50 -8.19
CA VAL A 67 11.57 -3.25 -8.48
C VAL A 67 11.15 -3.60 -9.90
N VAL A 68 12.09 -3.75 -10.82
CA VAL A 68 11.81 -4.13 -12.22
C VAL A 68 11.98 -5.64 -12.42
N LYS A 69 13.10 -6.18 -11.97
CA LYS A 69 13.45 -7.60 -12.21
C LYS A 69 12.69 -8.55 -11.30
N ASP A 70 12.53 -8.17 -10.03
CA ASP A 70 11.99 -9.03 -8.97
C ASP A 70 10.55 -8.67 -8.58
N TYR A 71 9.81 -7.99 -9.47
CA TYR A 71 8.49 -7.43 -9.17
C TYR A 71 7.49 -8.46 -8.59
N LYS A 72 7.55 -9.72 -9.03
CA LYS A 72 6.66 -10.79 -8.51
C LYS A 72 6.97 -11.13 -7.05
N ALA A 73 8.25 -11.16 -6.69
CA ALA A 73 8.69 -11.41 -5.31
C ALA A 73 8.34 -10.23 -4.40
N ILE A 74 8.55 -8.99 -4.88
CA ILE A 74 8.18 -7.78 -4.13
C ILE A 74 6.69 -7.75 -3.84
N ARG A 75 5.82 -8.01 -4.83
CA ARG A 75 4.35 -8.00 -4.66
C ARG A 75 3.83 -8.96 -3.60
N ARG A 76 4.57 -10.01 -3.26
CA ARG A 76 4.23 -10.94 -2.18
C ARG A 76 4.65 -10.45 -0.80
N ARG A 77 5.56 -9.49 -0.74
CA ARG A 77 6.21 -9.01 0.48
C ARG A 77 5.78 -7.60 0.89
N VAL A 78 5.03 -6.90 0.04
CA VAL A 78 4.58 -5.54 0.31
C VAL A 78 3.09 -5.46 0.49
N GLY A 79 2.65 -4.65 1.46
CA GLY A 79 1.29 -4.16 1.54
C GLY A 79 1.22 -2.77 0.91
N TYR A 80 0.16 -2.49 0.17
CA TYR A 80 -0.05 -1.17 -0.41
C TYR A 80 -1.50 -0.72 -0.21
N MET A 81 -1.65 0.42 0.41
CA MET A 81 -2.91 1.11 0.58
C MET A 81 -2.87 2.40 -0.26
N PRO A 82 -3.52 2.43 -1.43
CA PRO A 82 -3.57 3.63 -2.26
C PRO A 82 -4.49 4.70 -1.65
N GLY A 83 -4.23 5.97 -1.98
CA GLY A 83 -5.01 7.11 -1.48
C GLY A 83 -6.47 7.15 -1.95
N ARG A 84 -6.81 6.38 -2.99
CA ARG A 84 -8.19 6.20 -3.44
C ARG A 84 -8.69 4.83 -3.01
N PHE A 85 -9.98 4.76 -2.60
CA PHE A 85 -10.62 3.49 -2.28
C PHE A 85 -10.57 2.56 -3.50
N SER A 86 -9.85 1.46 -3.35
CA SER A 86 -9.54 0.51 -4.43
C SER A 86 -10.09 -0.89 -4.19
N LEU A 87 -10.90 -1.07 -3.15
CA LEU A 87 -11.54 -2.35 -2.83
C LEU A 87 -12.81 -2.54 -3.64
N TYR A 88 -13.35 -3.75 -3.63
CA TYR A 88 -14.55 -4.10 -4.34
C TYR A 88 -15.79 -3.57 -3.60
N PRO A 89 -16.49 -2.53 -4.12
CA PRO A 89 -17.60 -1.88 -3.41
C PRO A 89 -18.82 -2.79 -3.26
N ASP A 90 -19.02 -3.74 -4.18
CA ASP A 90 -20.14 -4.67 -4.18
C ASP A 90 -19.94 -5.88 -3.27
N LEU A 91 -18.70 -6.17 -2.89
CA LEU A 91 -18.39 -7.19 -1.89
C LEU A 91 -18.57 -6.63 -0.48
N THR A 92 -18.92 -7.52 0.45
CA THR A 92 -18.97 -7.18 1.87
C THR A 92 -17.58 -6.93 2.45
N VAL A 93 -17.53 -6.42 3.67
CA VAL A 93 -16.27 -6.25 4.44
C VAL A 93 -15.52 -7.57 4.54
N GLU A 94 -16.22 -8.65 4.94
CA GLU A 94 -15.63 -9.98 5.10
C GLU A 94 -15.16 -10.57 3.77
N GLU A 95 -15.94 -10.42 2.70
CA GLU A 95 -15.58 -10.90 1.37
C GLU A 95 -14.36 -10.18 0.78
N ASN A 96 -14.23 -8.87 0.99
CA ASN A 96 -13.04 -8.14 0.61
C ASN A 96 -11.79 -8.68 1.34
N LEU A 97 -11.87 -8.83 2.66
CA LEU A 97 -10.73 -9.31 3.44
C LEU A 97 -10.35 -10.75 3.07
N ASN A 98 -11.34 -11.63 2.89
CA ASN A 98 -11.14 -13.01 2.43
C ASN A 98 -10.53 -13.08 1.03
N PHE A 99 -10.93 -12.20 0.13
CA PHE A 99 -10.35 -12.13 -1.22
C PHE A 99 -8.85 -11.89 -1.15
N PHE A 100 -8.41 -10.88 -0.40
CA PHE A 100 -6.98 -10.58 -0.25
C PHE A 100 -6.23 -11.69 0.48
N ALA A 101 -6.79 -12.26 1.56
CA ALA A 101 -6.20 -13.40 2.24
C ALA A 101 -5.98 -14.57 1.26
N THR A 102 -6.98 -14.91 0.45
CA THR A 102 -6.90 -15.99 -0.55
C THR A 102 -5.84 -15.72 -1.62
N VAL A 103 -5.77 -14.48 -2.14
CA VAL A 103 -4.76 -14.10 -3.16
C VAL A 103 -3.34 -14.32 -2.64
N PHE A 104 -3.12 -14.11 -1.35
CA PHE A 104 -1.82 -14.29 -0.71
C PHE A 104 -1.64 -15.65 -0.02
N HIS A 105 -2.55 -16.62 -0.27
CA HIS A 105 -2.49 -17.99 0.25
C HIS A 105 -2.49 -18.05 1.80
N THR A 106 -3.28 -17.21 2.44
CA THR A 106 -3.54 -17.21 3.88
C THR A 106 -5.03 -17.13 4.16
N THR A 107 -5.42 -17.12 5.43
CA THR A 107 -6.81 -16.96 5.89
C THR A 107 -6.92 -15.78 6.87
N ILE A 108 -8.15 -15.31 7.11
CA ILE A 108 -8.38 -14.28 8.13
C ILE A 108 -7.98 -14.82 9.51
N GLU A 109 -8.32 -16.08 9.80
CA GLU A 109 -8.05 -16.73 11.08
C GLU A 109 -6.55 -16.83 11.38
N GLU A 110 -5.74 -17.20 10.39
CA GLU A 110 -4.29 -17.33 10.54
C GLU A 110 -3.62 -16.02 10.93
N ASN A 111 -4.09 -14.90 10.40
CA ASN A 111 -3.48 -13.59 10.58
C ASN A 111 -4.40 -12.58 11.29
N TYR A 112 -5.46 -13.06 11.97
CA TYR A 112 -6.43 -12.22 12.67
C TYR A 112 -5.75 -11.29 13.68
N ASP A 113 -4.81 -11.80 14.46
CA ASP A 113 -4.11 -11.01 15.48
C ASP A 113 -3.36 -9.81 14.89
N LEU A 114 -2.89 -9.91 13.66
CA LEU A 114 -2.19 -8.82 12.97
C LEU A 114 -3.12 -7.66 12.63
N VAL A 115 -4.36 -7.95 12.28
CA VAL A 115 -5.36 -6.95 11.87
C VAL A 115 -6.39 -6.64 12.96
N ARG A 116 -6.40 -7.39 14.05
CA ARG A 116 -7.43 -7.37 15.10
C ARG A 116 -7.79 -5.97 15.58
N ASP A 117 -6.80 -5.16 15.93
CA ASP A 117 -7.04 -3.84 16.53
C ASP A 117 -7.73 -2.85 15.59
N ILE A 118 -7.59 -3.07 14.29
CA ILE A 118 -8.23 -2.27 13.24
C ILE A 118 -9.53 -2.95 12.82
N TYR A 119 -9.47 -4.24 12.49
CA TYR A 119 -10.58 -4.99 11.91
C TYR A 119 -11.77 -5.13 12.88
N ARG A 120 -11.56 -5.39 14.17
CA ARG A 120 -12.62 -5.51 15.16
C ARG A 120 -13.55 -4.29 15.23
N GLN A 121 -13.08 -3.12 14.81
CA GLN A 121 -13.90 -1.90 14.79
C GLN A 121 -14.91 -1.89 13.65
N ILE A 122 -14.67 -2.67 12.59
CA ILE A 122 -15.57 -2.83 11.43
C ILE A 122 -16.18 -4.23 11.34
N GLU A 123 -15.70 -5.18 12.11
CA GLU A 123 -16.18 -6.56 12.15
C GLU A 123 -17.68 -6.71 12.46
N PRO A 124 -18.30 -5.89 13.32
CA PRO A 124 -19.76 -5.89 13.50
C PRO A 124 -20.53 -5.62 12.20
N PHE A 125 -19.88 -4.98 11.22
CA PHE A 125 -20.43 -4.65 9.91
C PHE A 125 -19.95 -5.58 8.79
N ARG A 126 -19.37 -6.74 9.14
CA ARG A 126 -18.73 -7.67 8.19
C ARG A 126 -19.61 -8.09 7.01
N LYS A 127 -20.93 -8.09 7.18
CA LYS A 127 -21.91 -8.42 6.13
C LYS A 127 -22.35 -7.22 5.30
N ARG A 128 -21.90 -6.00 5.64
CA ARG A 128 -22.23 -4.79 4.89
C ARG A 128 -21.33 -4.69 3.66
N ARG A 129 -21.89 -4.26 2.54
CA ARG A 129 -21.12 -3.95 1.32
C ARG A 129 -20.12 -2.83 1.57
N ALA A 130 -18.91 -2.98 1.05
CA ALA A 130 -17.84 -2.00 1.24
C ALA A 130 -18.19 -0.62 0.68
N GLY A 131 -18.98 -0.56 -0.40
CA GLY A 131 -19.47 0.70 -0.98
C GLY A 131 -20.33 1.52 -0.01
N ALA A 132 -21.06 0.86 0.91
CA ALA A 132 -21.94 1.48 1.90
C ALA A 132 -21.26 1.86 3.23
N LEU A 133 -19.96 1.72 3.34
CA LEU A 133 -19.19 2.10 4.52
C LEU A 133 -18.91 3.60 4.54
N SER A 134 -18.74 4.17 5.75
CA SER A 134 -18.20 5.52 5.91
C SER A 134 -16.73 5.60 5.43
N GLY A 135 -16.22 6.81 5.20
CA GLY A 135 -14.83 7.02 4.80
C GLY A 135 -13.84 6.35 5.75
N GLY A 136 -13.97 6.59 7.05
CA GLY A 136 -13.11 5.98 8.06
C GLY A 136 -13.21 4.44 8.12
N MET A 137 -14.40 3.87 7.91
CA MET A 137 -14.55 2.41 7.83
C MET A 137 -13.91 1.83 6.57
N LYS A 138 -14.00 2.53 5.43
CA LYS A 138 -13.31 2.16 4.18
C LYS A 138 -11.79 2.14 4.36
N GLN A 139 -11.24 3.14 5.07
CA GLN A 139 -9.80 3.20 5.37
C GLN A 139 -9.37 2.02 6.26
N LYS A 140 -10.14 1.71 7.31
CA LYS A 140 -9.86 0.55 8.17
C LYS A 140 -9.90 -0.77 7.42
N LEU A 141 -10.87 -0.94 6.51
CA LEU A 141 -10.95 -2.13 5.66
C LEU A 141 -9.75 -2.20 4.70
N ALA A 142 -9.39 -1.09 4.04
CA ALA A 142 -8.25 -1.04 3.13
C ALA A 142 -6.94 -1.36 3.84
N LEU A 143 -6.73 -0.84 5.04
CA LEU A 143 -5.55 -1.12 5.85
C LEU A 143 -5.52 -2.59 6.30
N SER A 144 -6.65 -3.16 6.73
CA SER A 144 -6.74 -4.58 7.08
C SER A 144 -6.41 -5.48 5.89
N CYS A 145 -6.91 -5.17 4.69
CA CYS A 145 -6.59 -5.90 3.46
C CYS A 145 -5.11 -5.79 3.07
N ALA A 146 -4.48 -4.62 3.27
CA ALA A 146 -3.06 -4.42 2.99
C ALA A 146 -2.15 -5.17 3.98
N LEU A 147 -2.64 -5.48 5.18
CA LEU A 147 -1.87 -6.13 6.25
C LEU A 147 -2.08 -7.64 6.34
N ILE A 148 -3.21 -8.17 5.84
CA ILE A 148 -3.65 -9.57 6.12
C ILE A 148 -2.63 -10.63 5.74
N HIS A 149 -1.78 -10.38 4.77
CA HIS A 149 -0.74 -11.31 4.32
C HIS A 149 0.62 -11.12 5.01
N LYS A 150 0.67 -10.32 6.08
CA LYS A 150 1.88 -10.06 6.88
C LYS A 150 3.04 -9.53 6.03
N PRO A 151 2.88 -8.36 5.38
CA PRO A 151 3.92 -7.79 4.53
C PRO A 151 5.18 -7.41 5.31
N ASP A 152 6.34 -7.47 4.66
CA ASP A 152 7.61 -6.98 5.22
C ASP A 152 7.69 -5.44 5.20
N VAL A 153 7.06 -4.81 4.19
CA VAL A 153 6.98 -3.36 4.04
C VAL A 153 5.55 -2.95 3.72
N LEU A 154 5.05 -1.95 4.41
CA LEU A 154 3.73 -1.38 4.19
C LEU A 154 3.86 0.04 3.61
N PHE A 155 3.27 0.26 2.45
CA PHE A 155 3.16 1.56 1.81
C PHE A 155 1.76 2.12 2.00
N LEU A 156 1.66 3.31 2.62
CA LEU A 156 0.40 4.01 2.87
C LEU A 156 0.40 5.33 2.11
N ASP A 157 -0.43 5.44 1.07
CA ASP A 157 -0.58 6.66 0.27
C ASP A 157 -1.82 7.42 0.77
N GLU A 158 -1.61 8.56 1.42
CA GLU A 158 -2.65 9.40 2.01
C GLU A 158 -3.64 8.64 2.92
N PRO A 159 -3.17 7.93 3.96
CA PRO A 159 -4.00 7.00 4.74
C PRO A 159 -5.13 7.67 5.54
N THR A 160 -5.11 8.99 5.68
CA THR A 160 -6.13 9.78 6.41
C THR A 160 -7.11 10.50 5.49
N THR A 161 -6.98 10.40 4.18
CA THR A 161 -7.89 11.04 3.22
C THR A 161 -9.31 10.49 3.36
N GLY A 162 -10.30 11.37 3.55
CA GLY A 162 -11.70 11.00 3.74
C GLY A 162 -12.05 10.52 5.16
N VAL A 163 -11.15 10.69 6.12
CA VAL A 163 -11.45 10.57 7.55
C VAL A 163 -11.72 11.96 8.09
N ASP A 164 -12.98 12.23 8.52
CA ASP A 164 -13.29 13.45 9.23
C ASP A 164 -12.52 13.48 10.56
N PRO A 165 -11.98 14.65 10.97
CA PRO A 165 -11.24 14.80 12.22
C PRO A 165 -12.12 14.56 13.46
#